data_173da2ebc07af651713a0a83f62cc61f
#
_entry.id   173da2ebc07af651713a0a83f62cc61f
#
_cell.length_a   1.000
_cell.length_b   1.000
_cell.length_c   1.000
_cell.angle_alpha   90.00
_cell.angle_beta   90.00
_cell.angle_gamma   90.00
#
_symmetry.space_group_name_H-M   'P 1'
#
loop_
_entity.id
_entity.type
_entity.pdbx_description
1 polymer ?
#
loop_
_entity_poly.entity_id
_entity_poly.type
_entity_poly.pdbx_seq_one_letter_code
_entity_poly.pdbx_strand_id
1 'polypeptide(L)'
;MKQFFKTVFASTLGVLVALGIVTMGSIFFIIGVAASADGSSEYKPDKNTVFKLSLDGVLVDQAVKNPFSELMGESSNQMAVSDVIKAIRRAKANDNIKGIYLEAGSLSTGFAGIEAIRRELEDFKDSGKFIVSYGDYYTQGAYYLCSVADSVFLNPQGSVSLVGLASQGLFFTGLAEKIGVEHYIFKVGTYKSAVEPFFLKKFSDANREQLTSFLGSVWGNLT
;
A
#
# COMPACT_ATOMS: atom_id res chain seq x y z
N MET A 1 66.35 5.78 -20.08
CA MET A 1 65.26 6.63 -19.61
C MET A 1 64.11 6.79 -20.62
N LYS A 2 64.37 7.22 -21.88
CA LYS A 2 63.31 7.43 -22.89
C LYS A 2 62.43 6.19 -23.18
N GLN A 3 63.00 4.98 -23.19
CA GLN A 3 62.21 3.76 -23.42
C GLN A 3 61.33 3.39 -22.20
N PHE A 4 61.81 3.59 -20.98
CA PHE A 4 61.03 3.37 -19.75
C PHE A 4 59.78 4.24 -19.75
N PHE A 5 59.89 5.53 -20.01
CA PHE A 5 58.72 6.42 -20.06
C PHE A 5 57.76 6.09 -21.21
N LYS A 6 58.24 5.62 -22.36
CA LYS A 6 57.37 5.14 -23.44
C LYS A 6 56.56 3.91 -23.04
N THR A 7 57.18 2.95 -22.35
CA THR A 7 56.51 1.73 -21.90
C THR A 7 55.49 2.05 -20.82
N VAL A 8 55.84 2.88 -19.85
CA VAL A 8 54.91 3.33 -18.80
C VAL A 8 53.70 4.05 -19.41
N PHE A 9 53.95 4.98 -20.33
CA PHE A 9 52.86 5.72 -20.99
C PHE A 9 51.95 4.79 -21.81
N ALA A 10 52.54 3.85 -22.56
CA ALA A 10 51.75 2.88 -23.36
C ALA A 10 50.92 1.96 -22.48
N SER A 11 51.48 1.46 -21.36
CA SER A 11 50.72 0.61 -20.44
C SER A 11 49.60 1.36 -19.71
N THR A 12 49.85 2.60 -19.28
CA THR A 12 48.84 3.46 -18.66
C THR A 12 47.70 3.77 -19.64
N LEU A 13 48.03 4.11 -20.89
CA LEU A 13 47.05 4.35 -21.93
C LEU A 13 46.21 3.06 -22.21
N GLY A 14 46.85 1.89 -22.27
CA GLY A 14 46.19 0.63 -22.46
C GLY A 14 45.19 0.30 -21.33
N VAL A 15 45.56 0.54 -20.07
CA VAL A 15 44.67 0.38 -18.92
C VAL A 15 43.50 1.34 -18.97
N LEU A 16 43.72 2.61 -19.32
CA LEU A 16 42.65 3.60 -19.46
C LEU A 16 41.66 3.24 -20.56
N VAL A 17 42.14 2.76 -21.71
CA VAL A 17 41.30 2.31 -22.80
C VAL A 17 40.48 1.04 -22.37
N ALA A 18 41.11 0.07 -21.73
CA ALA A 18 40.45 -1.10 -21.24
C ALA A 18 39.34 -0.76 -20.22
N LEU A 19 39.62 0.13 -19.27
CA LEU A 19 38.63 0.66 -18.31
C LEU A 19 37.49 1.38 -19.02
N GLY A 20 37.79 2.18 -20.03
CA GLY A 20 36.77 2.86 -20.85
C GLY A 20 35.84 1.88 -21.57
N ILE A 21 36.38 0.79 -22.14
CA ILE A 21 35.58 -0.24 -22.81
C ILE A 21 34.69 -0.98 -21.80
N VAL A 22 35.23 -1.35 -20.63
CA VAL A 22 34.46 -2.04 -19.58
C VAL A 22 33.35 -1.17 -19.04
N THR A 23 33.63 0.12 -18.76
CA THR A 23 32.58 1.05 -18.27
C THR A 23 31.50 1.28 -19.31
N MET A 24 31.90 1.47 -20.59
CA MET A 24 30.94 1.64 -21.67
C MET A 24 30.08 0.40 -21.89
N GLY A 25 30.67 -0.80 -21.85
CA GLY A 25 29.96 -2.08 -21.90
C GLY A 25 28.99 -2.26 -20.74
N SER A 26 29.38 -1.90 -19.53
CA SER A 26 28.51 -1.93 -18.35
C SER A 26 27.31 -1.00 -18.47
N ILE A 27 27.53 0.22 -18.99
CA ILE A 27 26.43 1.17 -19.21
C ILE A 27 25.45 0.65 -20.27
N PHE A 28 25.93 0.13 -21.40
CA PHE A 28 25.07 -0.48 -22.41
C PHE A 28 24.32 -1.71 -21.89
N PHE A 29 24.96 -2.52 -21.07
CA PHE A 29 24.31 -3.65 -20.43
C PHE A 29 23.18 -3.22 -19.48
N ILE A 30 23.41 -2.20 -18.63
CA ILE A 30 22.42 -1.64 -17.73
C ILE A 30 21.24 -1.03 -18.52
N ILE A 31 21.53 -0.27 -19.59
CA ILE A 31 20.50 0.30 -20.45
C ILE A 31 19.69 -0.83 -21.14
N GLY A 32 20.35 -1.87 -21.61
CA GLY A 32 19.72 -3.03 -22.24
C GLY A 32 18.80 -3.78 -21.28
N VAL A 33 19.24 -4.01 -20.04
CA VAL A 33 18.43 -4.61 -18.98
C VAL A 33 17.24 -3.72 -18.58
N ALA A 34 17.47 -2.41 -18.44
CA ALA A 34 16.41 -1.46 -18.14
C ALA A 34 15.36 -1.38 -19.28
N ALA A 35 15.79 -1.37 -20.52
CA ALA A 35 14.90 -1.40 -21.68
C ALA A 35 14.12 -2.72 -21.82
N SER A 36 14.72 -3.85 -21.40
CA SER A 36 14.05 -5.14 -21.38
C SER A 36 13.04 -5.27 -20.23
N ALA A 37 13.33 -4.62 -19.09
CA ALA A 37 12.43 -4.59 -17.94
C ALA A 37 11.18 -3.71 -18.19
N ASP A 38 11.28 -2.71 -19.06
CA ASP A 38 10.15 -1.85 -19.45
C ASP A 38 9.27 -2.47 -20.56
N GLY A 39 9.62 -3.67 -21.01
CA GLY A 39 8.82 -4.49 -21.94
C GLY A 39 7.59 -5.10 -21.25
N SER A 40 6.77 -4.31 -20.59
CA SER A 40 5.39 -4.69 -20.31
C SER A 40 4.69 -4.81 -21.66
N SER A 41 4.60 -6.04 -22.21
CA SER A 41 3.72 -6.31 -23.33
C SER A 41 2.35 -5.76 -22.96
N GLU A 42 1.91 -4.73 -23.66
CA GLU A 42 0.59 -4.14 -23.45
C GLU A 42 -0.44 -5.26 -23.71
N TYR A 43 -0.89 -5.89 -22.64
CA TYR A 43 -1.89 -6.93 -22.71
C TYR A 43 -3.17 -6.33 -23.30
N LYS A 44 -3.54 -6.79 -24.47
CA LYS A 44 -4.81 -6.42 -25.11
C LYS A 44 -5.85 -7.46 -24.76
N PRO A 45 -6.80 -7.14 -23.88
CA PRO A 45 -7.85 -8.08 -23.53
C PRO A 45 -8.74 -8.39 -24.74
N ASP A 46 -9.20 -9.63 -24.82
CA ASP A 46 -10.20 -10.05 -25.80
C ASP A 46 -11.55 -9.35 -25.54
N LYS A 47 -12.44 -9.40 -26.55
CA LYS A 47 -13.81 -8.88 -26.39
C LYS A 47 -14.55 -9.62 -25.28
N ASN A 48 -15.31 -8.86 -24.47
CA ASN A 48 -16.10 -9.36 -23.33
C ASN A 48 -15.26 -9.95 -22.20
N THR A 49 -14.09 -9.41 -21.95
CA THR A 49 -13.23 -9.78 -20.83
C THR A 49 -13.79 -9.20 -19.50
N VAL A 50 -13.64 -9.95 -18.42
CA VAL A 50 -13.84 -9.48 -17.04
C VAL A 50 -12.47 -9.31 -16.40
N PHE A 51 -12.24 -8.12 -15.84
CA PHE A 51 -10.99 -7.82 -15.14
C PHE A 51 -11.06 -8.39 -13.73
N LYS A 52 -10.19 -9.36 -13.42
CA LYS A 52 -10.06 -9.88 -12.07
C LYS A 52 -9.16 -8.96 -11.26
N LEU A 53 -9.72 -8.35 -10.21
CA LEU A 53 -9.01 -7.51 -9.25
C LEU A 53 -8.95 -8.24 -7.91
N SER A 54 -7.79 -8.82 -7.60
CA SER A 54 -7.54 -9.46 -6.31
C SER A 54 -6.75 -8.51 -5.41
N LEU A 55 -7.32 -8.16 -4.27
CA LEU A 55 -6.76 -7.24 -3.28
C LEU A 55 -6.48 -8.00 -1.98
N ASP A 56 -5.38 -8.73 -1.97
CA ASP A 56 -4.96 -9.50 -0.80
C ASP A 56 -3.67 -8.94 -0.19
N GLY A 57 -3.57 -9.02 1.14
CA GLY A 57 -2.40 -8.59 1.89
C GLY A 57 -2.35 -7.09 2.17
N VAL A 58 -1.13 -6.55 2.27
CA VAL A 58 -0.91 -5.15 2.66
C VAL A 58 -0.89 -4.25 1.43
N LEU A 59 -1.82 -3.29 1.40
CA LEU A 59 -1.81 -2.19 0.44
C LEU A 59 -1.08 -0.98 1.06
N VAL A 60 -0.10 -0.47 0.33
CA VAL A 60 0.63 0.76 0.67
C VAL A 60 0.23 1.89 -0.27
N ASP A 61 0.39 3.14 0.15
CA ASP A 61 0.02 4.28 -0.71
C ASP A 61 0.84 4.31 -2.00
N GLN A 62 2.16 4.03 -1.88
CA GLN A 62 3.08 3.90 -3.00
C GLN A 62 4.03 2.73 -2.78
N ALA A 63 4.17 1.86 -3.76
CA ALA A 63 5.18 0.81 -3.72
C ALA A 63 6.56 1.43 -3.95
N VAL A 64 7.48 1.20 -3.03
CA VAL A 64 8.88 1.54 -3.23
C VAL A 64 9.48 0.47 -4.12
N LYS A 65 9.61 0.79 -5.42
CA LYS A 65 10.36 -0.06 -6.34
C LYS A 65 11.84 0.08 -6.01
N ASN A 66 12.41 -0.92 -5.38
CA ASN A 66 13.84 -1.00 -5.20
C ASN A 66 14.42 -1.84 -6.36
N PRO A 67 15.13 -1.23 -7.32
CA PRO A 67 15.67 -1.96 -8.47
C PRO A 67 16.62 -3.09 -8.07
N PHE A 68 17.22 -2.98 -6.88
CA PHE A 68 18.15 -3.96 -6.36
C PHE A 68 17.43 -5.19 -5.79
N SER A 69 16.26 -5.03 -5.18
CA SER A 69 15.44 -6.16 -4.71
C SER A 69 14.83 -6.96 -5.86
N GLU A 70 14.43 -6.28 -6.95
CA GLU A 70 13.98 -6.96 -8.18
C GLU A 70 15.11 -7.83 -8.79
N LEU A 71 16.35 -7.31 -8.78
CA LEU A 71 17.52 -8.04 -9.26
C LEU A 71 17.87 -9.24 -8.38
N MET A 72 17.59 -9.16 -7.08
CA MET A 72 17.80 -10.24 -6.10
C MET A 72 16.65 -11.24 -6.04
N GLY A 73 15.60 -11.06 -6.86
CA GLY A 73 14.42 -11.93 -6.88
C GLY A 73 13.47 -11.74 -5.68
N GLU A 74 13.69 -10.70 -4.90
CA GLU A 74 12.77 -10.30 -3.83
C GLU A 74 11.65 -9.43 -4.43
N SER A 75 10.60 -10.07 -4.92
CA SER A 75 9.37 -9.36 -5.25
C SER A 75 8.76 -8.82 -3.95
N SER A 76 8.76 -7.50 -3.77
CA SER A 76 7.97 -6.91 -2.70
C SER A 76 6.50 -7.21 -3.00
N ASN A 77 5.89 -8.10 -2.22
CA ASN A 77 4.47 -8.48 -2.34
C ASN A 77 3.53 -7.33 -1.87
N GLN A 78 4.00 -6.08 -1.99
CA GLN A 78 3.25 -4.89 -1.61
C GLN A 78 2.57 -4.30 -2.84
N MET A 79 1.26 -4.32 -2.83
CA MET A 79 0.45 -3.67 -3.86
C MET A 79 0.25 -2.20 -3.49
N ALA A 80 0.46 -1.28 -4.43
CA ALA A 80 0.24 0.14 -4.20
C ALA A 80 -1.21 0.53 -4.54
N VAL A 81 -1.84 1.31 -3.65
CA VAL A 81 -3.16 1.90 -3.90
C VAL A 81 -3.17 2.67 -5.22
N SER A 82 -2.11 3.43 -5.51
CA SER A 82 -1.96 4.18 -6.76
C SER A 82 -1.99 3.29 -8.00
N ASP A 83 -1.45 2.08 -7.93
CA ASP A 83 -1.40 1.16 -9.08
C ASP A 83 -2.73 0.44 -9.26
N VAL A 84 -3.44 0.11 -8.17
CA VAL A 84 -4.81 -0.40 -8.20
C VAL A 84 -5.74 0.62 -8.88
N ILE A 85 -5.67 1.90 -8.48
CA ILE A 85 -6.45 2.98 -9.09
C ILE A 85 -6.17 3.11 -10.59
N LYS A 86 -4.90 3.09 -10.99
CA LYS A 86 -4.52 3.12 -12.42
C LYS A 86 -5.07 1.92 -13.18
N ALA A 87 -5.05 0.72 -12.58
CA ALA A 87 -5.59 -0.50 -13.19
C ALA A 87 -7.11 -0.39 -13.41
N ILE A 88 -7.86 0.10 -12.41
CA ILE A 88 -9.30 0.32 -12.53
C ILE A 88 -9.61 1.34 -13.64
N ARG A 89 -8.89 2.47 -13.70
CA ARG A 89 -9.04 3.49 -14.75
C ARG A 89 -8.78 2.95 -16.15
N ARG A 90 -7.72 2.12 -16.29
CA ARG A 90 -7.44 1.46 -17.57
C ARG A 90 -8.55 0.47 -17.95
N ALA A 91 -9.07 -0.28 -16.98
CA ALA A 91 -10.20 -1.18 -17.21
C ALA A 91 -11.47 -0.42 -17.60
N LYS A 92 -11.73 0.75 -16.98
CA LYS A 92 -12.85 1.64 -17.34
C LYS A 92 -12.75 2.12 -18.78
N ALA A 93 -11.56 2.56 -19.21
CA ALA A 93 -11.33 3.11 -20.55
C ALA A 93 -11.30 2.04 -21.66
N ASN A 94 -11.22 0.75 -21.34
CA ASN A 94 -11.11 -0.31 -22.31
C ASN A 94 -12.46 -0.94 -22.64
N ASP A 95 -12.96 -0.76 -23.88
CA ASP A 95 -14.26 -1.27 -24.32
C ASP A 95 -14.39 -2.79 -24.34
N ASN A 96 -13.27 -3.52 -24.37
CA ASN A 96 -13.26 -4.98 -24.33
C ASN A 96 -13.52 -5.51 -22.91
N ILE A 97 -13.31 -4.70 -21.87
CA ILE A 97 -13.58 -5.06 -20.48
C ILE A 97 -15.04 -4.68 -20.16
N LYS A 98 -15.83 -5.65 -19.76
CA LYS A 98 -17.26 -5.49 -19.46
C LYS A 98 -17.57 -5.37 -17.99
N GLY A 99 -16.67 -5.80 -17.12
CA GLY A 99 -16.87 -5.73 -15.69
C GLY A 99 -15.60 -6.06 -14.90
N ILE A 100 -15.71 -5.91 -13.59
CA ILE A 100 -14.68 -6.29 -12.62
C ILE A 100 -15.20 -7.45 -11.77
N TYR A 101 -14.37 -8.48 -11.60
CA TYR A 101 -14.51 -9.50 -10.59
C TYR A 101 -13.58 -9.14 -9.41
N LEU A 102 -14.16 -8.72 -8.29
CA LEU A 102 -13.45 -8.18 -7.13
C LEU A 102 -13.31 -9.24 -6.03
N GLU A 103 -12.09 -9.56 -5.69
CA GLU A 103 -11.72 -10.37 -4.52
C GLU A 103 -10.95 -9.49 -3.53
N ALA A 104 -11.44 -9.36 -2.30
CA ALA A 104 -10.81 -8.54 -1.26
C ALA A 104 -10.93 -9.22 0.11
N GLY A 105 -10.47 -10.47 0.23
CA GLY A 105 -10.66 -11.27 1.44
C GLY A 105 -9.85 -10.76 2.64
N SER A 106 -8.53 -10.78 2.54
CA SER A 106 -7.61 -10.40 3.63
C SER A 106 -6.91 -9.07 3.37
N LEU A 107 -7.68 -8.08 2.95
CA LEU A 107 -7.18 -6.73 2.70
C LEU A 107 -6.77 -6.04 4.00
N SER A 108 -5.53 -5.59 4.08
CA SER A 108 -4.98 -4.79 5.16
C SER A 108 -4.47 -3.46 4.61
N THR A 109 -5.21 -2.40 4.87
CA THR A 109 -4.82 -1.01 4.51
C THR A 109 -5.59 -0.01 5.37
N GLY A 110 -5.15 1.25 5.38
CA GLY A 110 -5.87 2.32 6.05
C GLY A 110 -7.19 2.67 5.35
N PHE A 111 -8.14 3.24 6.11
CA PHE A 111 -9.45 3.66 5.57
C PHE A 111 -9.34 4.59 4.37
N ALA A 112 -8.37 5.50 4.36
CA ALA A 112 -8.14 6.40 3.23
C ALA A 112 -7.81 5.65 1.93
N GLY A 113 -7.02 4.57 2.02
CA GLY A 113 -6.71 3.73 0.86
C GLY A 113 -7.94 2.96 0.35
N ILE A 114 -8.74 2.40 1.27
CA ILE A 114 -10.00 1.73 0.93
C ILE A 114 -10.95 2.70 0.25
N GLU A 115 -11.13 3.89 0.82
CA GLU A 115 -12.01 4.94 0.30
C GLU A 115 -11.59 5.40 -1.09
N ALA A 116 -10.27 5.57 -1.32
CA ALA A 116 -9.76 5.96 -2.63
C ALA A 116 -10.06 4.90 -3.72
N ILE A 117 -9.89 3.61 -3.38
CA ILE A 117 -10.21 2.52 -4.31
C ILE A 117 -11.72 2.42 -4.52
N ARG A 118 -12.53 2.56 -3.45
CA ARG A 118 -13.98 2.50 -3.53
C ARG A 118 -14.54 3.55 -4.47
N ARG A 119 -14.11 4.80 -4.35
CA ARG A 119 -14.52 5.89 -5.26
C ARG A 119 -14.18 5.60 -6.71
N GLU A 120 -13.04 4.99 -6.97
CA GLU A 120 -12.63 4.62 -8.31
C GLU A 120 -13.47 3.47 -8.88
N LEU A 121 -13.93 2.55 -8.02
CA LEU A 121 -14.87 1.50 -8.40
C LEU A 121 -16.28 2.06 -8.67
N GLU A 122 -16.74 3.05 -7.89
CA GLU A 122 -17.97 3.77 -8.12
C GLU A 122 -17.93 4.47 -9.50
N ASP A 123 -16.85 5.22 -9.77
CA ASP A 123 -16.60 5.85 -11.05
C ASP A 123 -16.53 4.84 -12.23
N PHE A 124 -16.00 3.64 -11.97
CA PHE A 124 -16.04 2.55 -12.96
C PHE A 124 -17.47 2.12 -13.28
N LYS A 125 -18.36 1.99 -12.28
CA LYS A 125 -19.76 1.63 -12.48
C LYS A 125 -20.52 2.67 -13.30
N ASP A 126 -20.22 3.95 -13.15
CA ASP A 126 -20.81 5.04 -13.93
C ASP A 126 -20.59 4.90 -15.44
N SER A 127 -19.60 4.08 -15.84
CA SER A 127 -19.41 3.70 -17.25
C SER A 127 -20.39 2.64 -17.79
N GLY A 128 -21.33 2.16 -16.96
CA GLY A 128 -22.30 1.13 -17.32
C GLY A 128 -21.75 -0.31 -17.26
N LYS A 129 -20.55 -0.51 -16.70
CA LYS A 129 -19.92 -1.80 -16.51
C LYS A 129 -20.24 -2.37 -15.14
N PHE A 130 -20.34 -3.70 -15.02
CA PHE A 130 -20.71 -4.34 -13.76
C PHE A 130 -19.50 -4.61 -12.85
N ILE A 131 -19.77 -4.71 -11.55
CA ILE A 131 -18.82 -5.21 -10.55
C ILE A 131 -19.49 -6.34 -9.78
N VAL A 132 -18.81 -7.47 -9.69
CA VAL A 132 -19.23 -8.62 -8.88
C VAL A 132 -18.11 -8.94 -7.91
N SER A 133 -18.46 -9.12 -6.63
CA SER A 133 -17.51 -9.53 -5.61
C SER A 133 -17.82 -10.93 -5.09
N TYR A 134 -16.78 -11.70 -4.86
CA TYR A 134 -16.85 -13.00 -4.16
C TYR A 134 -15.71 -13.09 -3.15
N GLY A 135 -16.00 -13.67 -1.99
CA GLY A 135 -15.00 -13.92 -0.94
C GLY A 135 -15.40 -15.07 -0.03
N ASP A 136 -14.39 -15.71 0.55
CA ASP A 136 -14.55 -16.70 1.60
C ASP A 136 -14.63 -16.05 2.99
N TYR A 137 -14.07 -14.85 3.09
CA TYR A 137 -14.06 -14.07 4.31
C TYR A 137 -14.05 -12.58 3.98
N TYR A 138 -14.84 -11.80 4.71
CA TYR A 138 -14.81 -10.35 4.62
C TYR A 138 -14.51 -9.73 5.99
N THR A 139 -13.42 -8.99 6.08
CA THR A 139 -13.23 -8.01 7.16
C THR A 139 -14.19 -6.84 6.97
N GLN A 140 -14.41 -6.03 8.00
CA GLN A 140 -15.24 -4.82 7.90
C GLN A 140 -14.81 -3.89 6.77
N GLY A 141 -13.49 -3.65 6.63
CA GLY A 141 -12.96 -2.81 5.55
C GLY A 141 -13.11 -3.45 4.17
N ALA A 142 -12.89 -4.76 4.06
CA ALA A 142 -13.08 -5.49 2.81
C ALA A 142 -14.56 -5.51 2.40
N TYR A 143 -15.47 -5.73 3.36
CA TYR A 143 -16.91 -5.68 3.09
C TYR A 143 -17.35 -4.28 2.64
N TYR A 144 -16.87 -3.23 3.32
CA TYR A 144 -17.14 -1.85 2.91
C TYR A 144 -16.67 -1.58 1.46
N LEU A 145 -15.47 -2.03 1.10
CA LEU A 145 -14.97 -1.91 -0.27
C LEU A 145 -15.84 -2.68 -1.27
N CYS A 146 -16.17 -3.94 -0.95
CA CYS A 146 -16.91 -4.82 -1.85
C CYS A 146 -18.40 -4.45 -1.96
N SER A 147 -18.95 -3.69 -1.01
CA SER A 147 -20.36 -3.26 -1.03
C SER A 147 -20.68 -2.28 -2.18
N VAL A 148 -19.68 -1.76 -2.88
CA VAL A 148 -19.87 -1.01 -4.13
C VAL A 148 -20.32 -1.90 -5.29
N ALA A 149 -20.05 -3.21 -5.22
CA ALA A 149 -20.40 -4.16 -6.27
C ALA A 149 -21.93 -4.28 -6.46
N ASP A 150 -22.33 -4.65 -7.67
CA ASP A 150 -23.75 -4.91 -8.00
C ASP A 150 -24.26 -6.16 -7.30
N SER A 151 -23.34 -7.10 -7.01
CA SER A 151 -23.61 -8.31 -6.24
C SER A 151 -22.39 -8.73 -5.43
N VAL A 152 -22.61 -9.00 -4.15
CA VAL A 152 -21.57 -9.50 -3.24
C VAL A 152 -21.94 -10.92 -2.83
N PHE A 153 -21.06 -11.85 -3.12
CA PHE A 153 -21.23 -13.26 -2.79
C PHE A 153 -20.27 -13.66 -1.68
N LEU A 154 -20.79 -14.41 -0.74
CA LEU A 154 -20.00 -15.04 0.31
C LEU A 154 -20.04 -16.57 0.12
N ASN A 155 -18.90 -17.22 0.28
CA ASN A 155 -18.85 -18.67 0.35
C ASN A 155 -19.80 -19.17 1.46
N PRO A 156 -20.62 -20.22 1.24
CA PRO A 156 -21.52 -20.76 2.28
C PRO A 156 -20.81 -21.19 3.58
N GLN A 157 -19.51 -21.53 3.50
CA GLN A 157 -18.67 -21.86 4.66
C GLN A 157 -17.87 -20.64 5.15
N GLY A 158 -18.06 -19.49 4.54
CA GLY A 158 -17.34 -18.26 4.84
C GLY A 158 -17.95 -17.46 5.98
N SER A 159 -17.34 -16.33 6.31
CA SER A 159 -17.83 -15.42 7.33
C SER A 159 -17.56 -13.95 7.02
N VAL A 160 -18.39 -13.07 7.61
CA VAL A 160 -18.22 -11.62 7.59
C VAL A 160 -17.97 -11.13 9.01
N SER A 161 -16.90 -10.37 9.22
CA SER A 161 -16.54 -9.81 10.52
C SER A 161 -16.83 -8.30 10.55
N LEU A 162 -17.93 -7.90 11.19
CA LEU A 162 -18.33 -6.51 11.42
C LEU A 162 -18.23 -6.20 12.91
N VAL A 163 -17.09 -5.66 13.33
CA VAL A 163 -16.75 -5.47 14.76
C VAL A 163 -16.94 -4.03 15.25
N GLY A 164 -17.18 -3.07 14.34
CA GLY A 164 -17.24 -1.66 14.67
C GLY A 164 -15.87 -1.03 14.92
N LEU A 165 -15.87 0.11 15.63
CA LEU A 165 -14.65 0.85 15.98
C LEU A 165 -14.56 0.99 17.51
N ALA A 166 -13.38 0.71 18.06
CA ALA A 166 -13.07 0.90 19.46
C ALA A 166 -11.68 1.50 19.64
N SER A 167 -11.51 2.30 20.69
CA SER A 167 -10.21 2.79 21.14
C SER A 167 -9.97 2.33 22.58
N GLN A 168 -8.81 1.75 22.82
CA GLN A 168 -8.38 1.31 24.14
C GLN A 168 -7.04 1.98 24.49
N GLY A 169 -6.85 2.32 25.76
CA GLY A 169 -5.60 2.88 26.28
C GLY A 169 -5.14 2.11 27.53
N LEU A 170 -3.85 1.85 27.59
CA LEU A 170 -3.19 1.31 28.78
C LEU A 170 -2.73 2.49 29.64
N PHE A 171 -2.96 2.41 30.96
CA PHE A 171 -2.57 3.42 31.93
C PHE A 171 -1.56 2.82 32.92
N PHE A 172 -0.38 3.44 32.99
CA PHE A 172 0.77 2.93 33.76
C PHE A 172 0.92 3.56 35.12
N THR A 173 0.10 4.56 35.49
CA THR A 173 0.16 5.28 36.74
C THR A 173 0.17 4.35 37.95
N GLY A 174 -0.72 3.35 37.97
CA GLY A 174 -0.77 2.40 39.08
C GLY A 174 0.46 1.48 39.19
N LEU A 175 1.12 1.18 38.08
CA LEU A 175 2.38 0.45 38.07
C LEU A 175 3.50 1.35 38.59
N ALA A 176 3.61 2.58 38.08
CA ALA A 176 4.59 3.57 38.53
C ALA A 176 4.53 3.82 40.04
N GLU A 177 3.32 4.00 40.59
CA GLU A 177 3.09 4.12 42.03
C GLU A 177 3.67 2.90 42.81
N LYS A 178 3.46 1.69 42.34
CA LYS A 178 3.92 0.44 43.00
C LYS A 178 5.43 0.28 43.03
N ILE A 179 6.11 0.75 41.97
CA ILE A 179 7.57 0.62 41.82
C ILE A 179 8.30 1.90 42.28
N GLY A 180 7.58 2.91 42.78
CA GLY A 180 8.16 4.14 43.29
C GLY A 180 8.71 5.07 42.19
N VAL A 181 8.19 5.01 40.98
CA VAL A 181 8.58 5.88 39.87
C VAL A 181 7.60 7.04 39.75
N GLU A 182 8.12 8.26 39.78
CA GLU A 182 7.38 9.49 39.54
C GLU A 182 7.64 10.02 38.14
N HIS A 183 6.57 10.40 37.40
CA HIS A 183 6.65 10.99 36.08
C HIS A 183 6.46 12.51 36.16
N TYR A 184 7.43 13.26 35.66
CA TYR A 184 7.29 14.71 35.47
C TYR A 184 6.72 15.00 34.08
N ILE A 185 5.48 15.46 34.02
CA ILE A 185 4.74 15.66 32.77
C ILE A 185 4.70 17.16 32.44
N PHE A 186 5.22 17.47 31.25
CA PHE A 186 5.13 18.80 30.66
C PHE A 186 4.19 18.75 29.48
N LYS A 187 2.96 19.26 29.61
CA LYS A 187 2.01 19.36 28.52
C LYS A 187 1.42 20.76 28.43
N VAL A 188 1.17 21.23 27.21
CA VAL A 188 0.50 22.50 26.93
C VAL A 188 -0.75 22.21 26.10
N GLY A 189 -1.90 22.65 26.63
CA GLY A 189 -3.21 22.50 25.97
C GLY A 189 -4.03 21.30 26.46
N THR A 190 -5.35 21.46 26.42
CA THR A 190 -6.33 20.54 26.98
C THR A 190 -6.35 19.19 26.24
N TYR A 191 -6.20 19.22 24.91
CA TYR A 191 -6.30 18.03 24.05
C TYR A 191 -4.95 17.31 23.78
N LYS A 192 -3.91 17.62 24.59
CA LYS A 192 -2.62 16.91 24.53
C LYS A 192 -2.66 15.64 25.39
N SER A 193 -3.34 14.61 24.90
CA SER A 193 -3.67 13.39 25.65
C SER A 193 -2.60 12.30 25.61
N ALA A 194 -1.57 12.40 24.76
CA ALA A 194 -0.54 11.37 24.60
C ALA A 194 0.20 10.99 25.88
N VAL A 195 0.28 11.88 26.85
CA VAL A 195 0.95 11.67 28.15
C VAL A 195 0.02 11.19 29.27
N GLU A 196 -1.29 11.15 29.05
CA GLU A 196 -2.28 10.73 30.06
C GLU A 196 -2.03 9.34 30.63
N PRO A 197 -1.55 8.33 29.86
CA PRO A 197 -1.22 7.02 30.40
C PRO A 197 -0.23 7.02 31.57
N PHE A 198 0.58 8.05 31.71
CA PHE A 198 1.62 8.14 32.73
C PHE A 198 1.20 8.86 34.01
N PHE A 199 0.07 9.60 34.00
CA PHE A 199 -0.39 10.34 35.19
C PHE A 199 -1.89 10.21 35.50
N LEU A 200 -2.67 9.64 34.59
CA LEU A 200 -4.09 9.31 34.83
C LEU A 200 -4.28 7.79 34.93
N LYS A 201 -5.41 7.39 35.49
CA LYS A 201 -5.86 5.98 35.57
C LYS A 201 -6.98 5.65 34.56
N LYS A 202 -7.44 6.66 33.81
CA LYS A 202 -8.48 6.56 32.76
C LYS A 202 -8.34 7.77 31.82
N PHE A 203 -8.98 7.70 30.67
CA PHE A 203 -9.08 8.83 29.77
C PHE A 203 -9.71 10.04 30.43
N SER A 204 -9.13 11.25 30.20
CA SER A 204 -9.79 12.51 30.55
C SER A 204 -11.04 12.73 29.69
N ASP A 205 -11.92 13.62 30.13
CA ASP A 205 -13.14 13.95 29.36
C ASP A 205 -12.77 14.58 28.00
N ALA A 206 -11.74 15.43 27.95
CA ALA A 206 -11.23 16.01 26.70
C ALA A 206 -10.67 14.95 25.73
N ASN A 207 -9.93 13.96 26.23
CA ASN A 207 -9.45 12.87 25.41
C ASN A 207 -10.62 11.97 24.92
N ARG A 208 -11.58 11.71 25.77
CA ARG A 208 -12.77 10.93 25.42
C ARG A 208 -13.58 11.64 24.33
N GLU A 209 -13.79 12.95 24.44
CA GLU A 209 -14.43 13.78 23.43
C GLU A 209 -13.70 13.68 22.08
N GLN A 210 -12.37 13.85 22.09
CA GLN A 210 -11.54 13.78 20.91
C GLN A 210 -11.61 12.39 20.22
N LEU A 211 -11.50 11.31 21.00
CA LEU A 211 -11.62 9.95 20.48
C LEU A 211 -13.02 9.65 19.92
N THR A 212 -14.07 10.11 20.61
CA THR A 212 -15.44 9.94 20.16
C THR A 212 -15.71 10.67 18.84
N SER A 213 -15.22 11.91 18.73
CA SER A 213 -15.32 12.71 17.51
C SER A 213 -14.59 12.03 16.33
N PHE A 214 -13.36 11.58 16.59
CA PHE A 214 -12.56 10.88 15.57
C PHE A 214 -13.21 9.58 15.11
N LEU A 215 -13.57 8.69 16.05
CA LEU A 215 -14.22 7.41 15.72
C LEU A 215 -15.57 7.61 15.06
N GLY A 216 -16.35 8.61 15.52
CA GLY A 216 -17.63 8.97 14.92
C GLY A 216 -17.50 9.45 13.48
N SER A 217 -16.48 10.25 13.18
CA SER A 217 -16.19 10.68 11.80
C SER A 217 -15.84 9.51 10.89
N VAL A 218 -14.99 8.59 11.36
CA VAL A 218 -14.63 7.39 10.57
C VAL A 218 -15.85 6.48 10.39
N TRP A 219 -16.64 6.30 11.46
CA TRP A 219 -17.85 5.46 11.40
C TRP A 219 -18.91 6.02 10.44
N GLY A 220 -19.11 7.35 10.44
CA GLY A 220 -20.05 8.00 9.52
C GLY A 220 -19.67 7.88 8.04
N ASN A 221 -18.41 7.58 7.72
CA ASN A 221 -18.00 7.27 6.35
C ASN A 221 -18.24 5.79 5.97
N LEU A 222 -18.45 4.91 6.96
CA LEU A 222 -18.69 3.49 6.74
C LEU A 222 -20.18 3.13 6.63
N THR A 223 -21.05 4.00 7.13
CA THR A 223 -22.51 3.80 7.21
C THR A 223 -23.25 4.78 6.32
#